data_5c89e6e54fd23c836f916f4cbd91c0c8
#
_entry.id   5c89e6e54fd23c836f916f4cbd91c0c8
#
_cell.length_a   1.000
_cell.length_b   1.000
_cell.length_c   1.000
_cell.angle_alpha   90.00
_cell.angle_beta   90.00
_cell.angle_gamma   90.00
#
_symmetry.space_group_name_H-M   'P 1'
#
loop_
_entity.id
_entity.type
_entity.pdbx_description
1 polymer ?
#
loop_
_entity_poly.entity_id
_entity_poly.type
_entity_poly.pdbx_seq_one_letter_code
_entity_poly.pdbx_strand_id
1 'polypeptide(L)'
;MAGNSQRRGAMRNPGTKKGATVGSGGQRRKQLKGKGPTPKAVERPYHQAAKRKNAADRASESPRSSGTGGRRPARREDSSMLMGRNSVVEGLRAGVPGKTLYMQTRVEADDRWRESLRRAISSNIPVLEVTKIELDRMTDGGVHQGMVLTVPAYEYAELSDISNSNLIVALDGVTDARNLGAIARSAAAFGAGGIVVPARRSAGVNAGAWKTSAGALARVPVAQVTNLTRSLKSLQTSGYTVVGLAAEAEHTLADLPKRVLAEPVVIVIGSEGKGLSRLVAETCDWQVRIDMFDGNESLNASVAAGIA
;
A
#
# COMPACT_ATOMS: atom_id res chain seq x y z
N MET A 1 -39.61 -35.88 7.29
CA MET A 1 -40.13 -34.65 6.66
C MET A 1 -39.98 -34.74 5.16
N ALA A 2 -41.05 -34.87 4.43
CA ALA A 2 -41.07 -35.07 2.99
C ALA A 2 -40.58 -33.80 2.28
N GLY A 3 -39.56 -33.92 1.46
CA GLY A 3 -38.98 -32.84 0.67
C GLY A 3 -39.98 -32.33 -0.38
N ASN A 4 -39.97 -31.04 -0.59
CA ASN A 4 -40.80 -30.25 -1.48
C ASN A 4 -40.44 -30.52 -2.97
N SER A 5 -40.75 -31.73 -3.46
CA SER A 5 -40.50 -32.19 -4.83
C SER A 5 -41.64 -31.92 -5.81
N GLN A 6 -42.65 -31.13 -5.43
CA GLN A 6 -43.83 -30.83 -6.25
C GLN A 6 -43.90 -29.37 -6.73
N ARG A 7 -42.77 -28.71 -7.04
CA ARG A 7 -42.86 -27.49 -7.83
C ARG A 7 -43.09 -27.84 -9.29
N ARG A 8 -44.33 -27.59 -9.77
CA ARG A 8 -44.70 -27.67 -11.19
C ARG A 8 -43.76 -26.76 -12.01
N GLY A 9 -42.71 -27.26 -12.50
CA GLY A 9 -41.70 -26.54 -13.29
C GLY A 9 -40.35 -27.26 -13.34
N ALA A 10 -40.13 -28.21 -12.43
CA ALA A 10 -38.88 -28.96 -12.35
C ALA A 10 -38.94 -30.38 -12.95
N MET A 11 -40.15 -30.85 -13.42
CA MET A 11 -40.31 -32.18 -13.98
C MET A 11 -40.27 -32.14 -15.50
N ARG A 12 -39.39 -32.94 -16.11
CA ARG A 12 -39.35 -33.22 -17.55
C ARG A 12 -40.54 -34.08 -17.90
N ASN A 13 -41.35 -33.71 -18.91
CA ASN A 13 -42.37 -34.58 -19.47
C ASN A 13 -41.70 -35.82 -20.12
N PRO A 14 -42.09 -37.07 -19.72
CA PRO A 14 -41.60 -38.28 -20.36
C PRO A 14 -42.11 -38.31 -21.79
N GLY A 15 -41.22 -38.36 -22.76
CA GLY A 15 -41.59 -38.48 -24.18
C GLY A 15 -41.06 -37.37 -25.11
N THR A 16 -40.49 -36.30 -24.60
CA THR A 16 -39.88 -35.25 -25.44
C THR A 16 -38.36 -35.32 -25.39
N LYS A 17 -37.71 -35.53 -26.51
CA LYS A 17 -36.25 -35.54 -26.64
C LYS A 17 -35.57 -34.19 -26.27
N LYS A 18 -36.33 -33.15 -26.08
CA LYS A 18 -35.87 -31.84 -25.57
C LYS A 18 -36.90 -31.37 -24.54
N GLY A 19 -36.51 -31.12 -23.32
CA GLY A 19 -37.41 -30.64 -22.27
C GLY A 19 -38.22 -29.41 -22.68
N ALA A 20 -39.44 -29.30 -22.15
CA ALA A 20 -40.33 -28.19 -22.44
C ALA A 20 -39.62 -26.85 -22.15
N THR A 21 -39.47 -26.06 -23.18
CA THR A 21 -38.94 -24.69 -23.08
C THR A 21 -40.06 -23.81 -22.53
N VAL A 22 -40.11 -23.66 -21.21
CA VAL A 22 -40.96 -22.68 -20.56
C VAL A 22 -40.16 -21.40 -20.38
N GLY A 23 -40.22 -20.53 -21.34
CA GLY A 23 -39.64 -19.19 -21.33
C GLY A 23 -40.02 -18.47 -22.61
N SER A 24 -40.31 -17.20 -22.52
CA SER A 24 -40.80 -16.34 -23.62
C SER A 24 -39.90 -16.31 -24.89
N GLY A 25 -38.72 -16.93 -24.86
CA GLY A 25 -37.79 -16.99 -25.99
C GLY A 25 -37.86 -18.23 -26.87
N GLY A 26 -38.58 -19.30 -26.46
CA GLY A 26 -38.54 -20.62 -27.12
C GLY A 26 -39.53 -20.84 -28.25
N GLN A 27 -40.70 -20.30 -28.16
CA GLN A 27 -41.82 -20.65 -29.09
C GLN A 27 -41.95 -19.78 -30.34
N ARG A 28 -41.16 -18.70 -30.47
CA ARG A 28 -41.28 -17.78 -31.61
C ARG A 28 -39.97 -17.54 -32.37
N ARG A 29 -39.03 -18.48 -32.35
CA ARG A 29 -37.76 -18.38 -33.10
C ARG A 29 -37.92 -18.13 -34.60
N LYS A 30 -39.05 -18.52 -35.18
CA LYS A 30 -39.32 -18.28 -36.62
C LYS A 30 -39.85 -16.87 -36.93
N GLN A 31 -40.25 -16.10 -35.93
CA GLN A 31 -40.77 -14.73 -36.12
C GLN A 31 -39.84 -13.61 -35.73
N LEU A 32 -38.78 -13.90 -35.01
CA LEU A 32 -37.71 -12.95 -34.74
C LEU A 32 -36.69 -12.95 -35.90
N LYS A 33 -37.00 -12.23 -36.94
CA LYS A 33 -35.98 -11.81 -37.95
C LYS A 33 -35.02 -10.86 -37.24
N GLY A 34 -34.00 -11.42 -36.56
CA GLY A 34 -32.87 -10.63 -36.05
C GLY A 34 -32.18 -9.91 -37.21
N LYS A 35 -31.63 -8.73 -36.96
CA LYS A 35 -30.85 -7.90 -37.92
C LYS A 35 -29.49 -8.58 -38.29
N GLY A 36 -29.44 -9.88 -38.41
CA GLY A 36 -28.21 -10.63 -38.71
C GLY A 36 -27.38 -11.00 -37.46
N PRO A 37 -26.22 -11.63 -37.65
CA PRO A 37 -25.34 -12.02 -36.57
C PRO A 37 -24.87 -10.79 -35.79
N THR A 38 -24.78 -10.92 -34.49
CA THR A 38 -24.35 -9.83 -33.61
C THR A 38 -22.96 -9.33 -34.06
N PRO A 39 -22.79 -8.02 -34.35
CA PRO A 39 -21.50 -7.46 -34.77
C PRO A 39 -20.38 -7.83 -33.79
N LYS A 40 -19.17 -8.00 -34.30
CA LYS A 40 -18.00 -8.32 -33.48
C LYS A 40 -17.79 -7.22 -32.41
N ALA A 41 -17.23 -7.58 -31.27
CA ALA A 41 -17.03 -6.66 -30.13
C ALA A 41 -16.32 -5.36 -30.52
N VAL A 42 -15.43 -5.42 -31.53
CA VAL A 42 -14.67 -4.28 -32.08
C VAL A 42 -15.52 -3.33 -32.95
N GLU A 43 -16.67 -3.80 -33.46
CA GLU A 43 -17.56 -3.06 -34.35
C GLU A 43 -18.71 -2.39 -33.59
N ARG A 44 -18.83 -2.62 -32.28
CA ARG A 44 -19.87 -2.02 -31.43
C ARG A 44 -19.38 -0.70 -30.84
N PRO A 45 -20.00 0.46 -31.17
CA PRO A 45 -19.47 1.79 -30.78
C PRO A 45 -19.24 1.98 -29.28
N TYR A 46 -20.05 1.37 -28.45
CA TYR A 46 -19.99 1.48 -27.00
C TYR A 46 -19.20 0.37 -26.29
N HIS A 47 -18.71 -0.63 -27.04
CA HIS A 47 -17.97 -1.73 -26.45
C HIS A 47 -16.52 -1.33 -26.17
N GLN A 48 -15.97 -1.83 -25.06
CA GLN A 48 -14.61 -1.47 -24.61
C GLN A 48 -13.52 -1.80 -25.64
N ALA A 49 -13.72 -2.90 -26.43
CA ALA A 49 -12.82 -3.27 -27.52
C ALA A 49 -12.83 -2.26 -28.68
N ALA A 50 -13.98 -1.71 -29.05
CA ALA A 50 -14.09 -0.65 -30.05
C ALA A 50 -13.41 0.64 -29.59
N LYS A 51 -13.60 1.03 -28.32
CA LYS A 51 -12.93 2.20 -27.71
C LYS A 51 -11.42 2.05 -27.74
N ARG A 52 -10.89 0.86 -27.44
CA ARG A 52 -9.44 0.56 -27.49
C ARG A 52 -8.89 0.63 -28.92
N LYS A 53 -9.63 0.08 -29.90
CA LYS A 53 -9.23 0.15 -31.31
C LYS A 53 -9.20 1.61 -31.79
N ASN A 54 -10.27 2.38 -31.56
CA ASN A 54 -10.34 3.78 -31.97
C ASN A 54 -9.27 4.65 -31.28
N ALA A 55 -8.87 4.32 -30.05
CA ALA A 55 -7.76 4.99 -29.37
C ALA A 55 -6.40 4.65 -30.00
N ALA A 56 -6.20 3.39 -30.41
CA ALA A 56 -5.00 2.94 -31.11
C ALA A 56 -4.90 3.54 -32.51
N ASP A 57 -6.02 3.57 -33.26
CA ASP A 57 -6.09 4.16 -34.62
C ASP A 57 -5.81 5.68 -34.58
N ARG A 58 -6.36 6.42 -33.60
CA ARG A 58 -6.04 7.83 -33.38
C ARG A 58 -4.58 8.08 -32.99
N ALA A 59 -3.95 7.15 -32.26
CA ALA A 59 -2.54 7.24 -31.92
C ALA A 59 -1.62 6.98 -33.14
N SER A 60 -2.10 6.23 -34.14
CA SER A 60 -1.36 5.95 -35.38
C SER A 60 -1.53 7.05 -36.45
N GLU A 61 -2.62 7.81 -36.41
CA GLU A 61 -2.92 8.90 -37.35
C GLU A 61 -2.32 10.25 -36.99
N SER A 62 -1.70 10.39 -35.80
CA SER A 62 -0.99 11.62 -35.44
C SER A 62 0.30 11.74 -36.25
N PRO A 63 0.49 12.84 -37.05
CA PRO A 63 1.71 12.99 -37.82
C PRO A 63 2.92 13.03 -36.88
N ARG A 64 3.86 12.13 -37.11
CA ARG A 64 5.17 12.14 -36.45
C ARG A 64 5.88 13.43 -36.83
N SER A 65 5.78 14.46 -36.00
CA SER A 65 6.65 15.61 -36.11
C SER A 65 8.07 15.14 -35.76
N SER A 66 8.91 15.08 -36.77
CA SER A 66 10.37 14.98 -36.62
C SER A 66 10.86 16.29 -36.03
N GLY A 67 11.07 16.32 -34.74
CA GLY A 67 11.52 17.49 -34.03
C GLY A 67 12.23 17.08 -32.73
N THR A 68 13.58 17.09 -32.80
CA THR A 68 14.54 17.35 -31.71
C THR A 68 14.19 16.77 -30.33
N GLY A 69 15.00 15.79 -29.93
CA GLY A 69 15.38 15.50 -28.54
C GLY A 69 14.29 15.71 -27.49
N GLY A 70 13.19 14.95 -27.55
CA GLY A 70 12.21 14.94 -26.48
C GLY A 70 12.89 14.42 -25.22
N ARG A 71 13.22 15.33 -24.29
CA ARG A 71 13.44 15.00 -22.89
C ARG A 71 12.36 13.97 -22.53
N ARG A 72 12.74 12.73 -22.23
CA ARG A 72 11.89 11.80 -21.46
C ARG A 72 11.24 12.66 -20.37
N PRO A 73 9.90 12.59 -20.18
CA PRO A 73 9.32 13.27 -19.05
C PRO A 73 10.14 12.81 -17.84
N ALA A 74 10.75 13.77 -17.15
CA ALA A 74 11.53 13.51 -15.97
C ALA A 74 10.65 12.57 -15.14
N ARG A 75 11.19 11.41 -14.77
CA ARG A 75 10.59 10.48 -13.82
C ARG A 75 9.98 11.40 -12.77
N ARG A 76 8.63 11.44 -12.67
CA ARG A 76 7.99 12.24 -11.64
C ARG A 76 8.75 11.87 -10.38
N GLU A 77 9.50 12.81 -9.81
CA GLU A 77 10.15 12.60 -8.52
C GLU A 77 9.05 12.04 -7.64
N ASP A 78 9.26 10.89 -7.02
CA ASP A 78 8.31 10.23 -6.11
C ASP A 78 8.13 11.11 -4.85
N SER A 79 7.77 12.37 -5.05
CA SER A 79 7.44 13.29 -3.98
C SER A 79 6.04 12.95 -3.50
N SER A 80 5.94 12.51 -2.28
CA SER A 80 4.66 12.36 -1.62
C SER A 80 4.12 13.73 -1.20
N MET A 81 2.79 13.85 -1.08
CA MET A 81 2.14 15.10 -0.71
C MET A 81 1.20 14.86 0.48
N LEU A 82 1.24 15.76 1.44
CA LEU A 82 0.19 15.92 2.44
C LEU A 82 -0.79 16.97 1.93
N MET A 83 -2.06 16.60 1.81
CA MET A 83 -3.12 17.48 1.30
C MET A 83 -4.14 17.79 2.39
N GLY A 84 -4.57 19.05 2.44
CA GLY A 84 -5.58 19.55 3.38
C GLY A 84 -5.00 20.08 4.68
N ARG A 85 -5.70 21.06 5.27
CA ARG A 85 -5.22 21.81 6.44
C ARG A 85 -4.86 20.92 7.63
N ASN A 86 -5.72 19.93 7.95
CA ASN A 86 -5.47 19.01 9.05
C ASN A 86 -4.22 18.15 8.81
N SER A 87 -4.12 17.54 7.61
CA SER A 87 -3.00 16.66 7.29
C SER A 87 -1.67 17.40 7.29
N VAL A 88 -1.66 18.62 6.77
CA VAL A 88 -0.45 19.45 6.70
C VAL A 88 -0.01 19.89 8.10
N VAL A 89 -0.92 20.44 8.92
CA VAL A 89 -0.54 20.89 10.27
C VAL A 89 -0.08 19.74 11.15
N GLU A 90 -0.74 18.59 11.07
CA GLU A 90 -0.33 17.40 11.82
C GLU A 90 1.01 16.82 11.30
N GLY A 91 1.23 16.83 9.98
CA GLY A 91 2.52 16.45 9.41
C GLY A 91 3.66 17.35 9.91
N LEU A 92 3.46 18.66 9.89
CA LEU A 92 4.45 19.63 10.40
C LEU A 92 4.67 19.49 11.91
N ARG A 93 3.60 19.19 12.69
CA ARG A 93 3.74 18.87 14.14
C ARG A 93 4.55 17.60 14.36
N ALA A 94 4.38 16.60 13.50
CA ALA A 94 5.10 15.33 13.56
C ALA A 94 6.53 15.41 13.02
N GLY A 95 7.00 16.58 12.57
CA GLY A 95 8.35 16.76 12.03
C GLY A 95 8.55 16.10 10.66
N VAL A 96 7.50 15.98 9.85
CA VAL A 96 7.62 15.50 8.46
C VAL A 96 8.54 16.45 7.68
N PRO A 97 9.58 15.97 7.00
CA PRO A 97 10.45 16.81 6.20
C PRO A 97 9.67 17.41 5.03
N GLY A 98 9.46 18.72 5.07
CA GLY A 98 8.78 19.44 3.99
C GLY A 98 9.77 19.93 2.95
N LYS A 99 9.48 19.70 1.67
CA LYS A 99 10.22 20.31 0.55
C LYS A 99 9.68 21.71 0.25
N THR A 100 8.37 21.86 0.19
CA THR A 100 7.70 23.13 -0.08
C THR A 100 6.25 23.07 0.44
N LEU A 101 5.84 24.14 1.13
CA LEU A 101 4.45 24.34 1.52
C LEU A 101 3.76 25.25 0.50
N TYR A 102 2.74 24.74 -0.18
CA TYR A 102 1.90 25.49 -1.09
C TYR A 102 0.64 25.95 -0.38
N MET A 103 0.35 27.23 -0.44
CA MET A 103 -0.78 27.87 0.21
C MET A 103 -1.60 28.64 -0.81
N GLN A 104 -2.91 28.43 -0.84
CA GLN A 104 -3.81 29.09 -1.78
C GLN A 104 -3.97 30.57 -1.42
N THR A 105 -3.81 31.44 -2.42
CA THR A 105 -4.09 32.89 -2.30
C THR A 105 -5.57 33.16 -2.01
N ARG A 106 -5.86 34.25 -1.31
CA ARG A 106 -7.23 34.76 -1.02
C ARG A 106 -8.16 33.75 -0.34
N VAL A 107 -7.63 32.99 0.59
CA VAL A 107 -8.37 32.08 1.47
C VAL A 107 -8.40 32.63 2.87
N GLU A 108 -9.51 32.47 3.58
CA GLU A 108 -9.63 32.82 4.98
C GLU A 108 -8.67 31.97 5.83
N ALA A 109 -7.78 32.68 6.54
CA ALA A 109 -6.76 32.07 7.38
C ALA A 109 -7.36 31.67 8.73
N ASP A 110 -7.59 30.38 8.94
CA ASP A 110 -7.92 29.81 10.25
C ASP A 110 -6.64 29.56 11.09
N ASP A 111 -6.81 29.04 12.30
CA ASP A 111 -5.67 28.79 13.21
C ASP A 111 -4.71 27.75 12.66
N ARG A 112 -5.22 26.71 11.94
CA ARG A 112 -4.39 25.69 11.29
C ARG A 112 -3.52 26.27 10.17
N TRP A 113 -4.08 27.21 9.40
CA TRP A 113 -3.36 27.95 8.38
C TRP A 113 -2.19 28.73 8.97
N ARG A 114 -2.47 29.53 10.03
CA ARG A 114 -1.45 30.32 10.71
C ARG A 114 -0.39 29.45 11.39
N GLU A 115 -0.80 28.33 12.00
CA GLU A 115 0.12 27.38 12.60
C GLU A 115 1.02 26.71 11.57
N SER A 116 0.45 26.26 10.44
CA SER A 116 1.23 25.64 9.35
C SER A 116 2.28 26.59 8.80
N LEU A 117 1.92 27.84 8.59
CA LEU A 117 2.83 28.87 8.11
C LEU A 117 3.98 29.09 9.11
N ARG A 118 3.67 29.28 10.40
CA ARG A 118 4.69 29.47 11.46
C ARG A 118 5.65 28.29 11.53
N ARG A 119 5.11 27.05 11.48
CA ARG A 119 5.93 25.84 11.54
C ARG A 119 6.80 25.67 10.30
N ALA A 120 6.28 25.95 9.11
CA ALA A 120 7.06 25.91 7.89
C ALA A 120 8.24 26.89 7.95
N ILE A 121 8.00 28.12 8.39
CA ILE A 121 9.06 29.14 8.55
C ILE A 121 10.09 28.67 9.59
N SER A 122 9.65 28.19 10.76
CA SER A 122 10.58 27.72 11.81
C SER A 122 11.41 26.50 11.40
N SER A 123 10.92 25.72 10.44
CA SER A 123 11.61 24.54 9.88
C SER A 123 12.35 24.83 8.57
N ASN A 124 12.49 26.10 8.18
CA ASN A 124 13.09 26.53 6.90
C ASN A 124 12.46 25.88 5.65
N ILE A 125 11.16 25.56 5.70
CA ILE A 125 10.42 25.04 4.56
C ILE A 125 9.96 26.21 3.71
N PRO A 126 10.32 26.28 2.41
CA PRO A 126 9.84 27.30 1.50
C PRO A 126 8.31 27.32 1.42
N VAL A 127 7.72 28.52 1.49
CA VAL A 127 6.28 28.71 1.36
C VAL A 127 6.00 29.43 0.05
N LEU A 128 5.14 28.86 -0.78
CA LEU A 128 4.70 29.41 -2.06
C LEU A 128 3.20 29.65 -2.06
N GLU A 129 2.82 30.87 -2.38
CA GLU A 129 1.43 31.22 -2.63
C GLU A 129 1.05 30.85 -4.07
N VAL A 130 -0.04 30.11 -4.21
CA VAL A 130 -0.50 29.58 -5.50
C VAL A 130 -2.01 29.75 -5.65
N THR A 131 -2.48 29.67 -6.88
CA THR A 131 -3.92 29.70 -7.16
C THR A 131 -4.57 28.34 -6.86
N LYS A 132 -5.92 28.33 -6.70
CA LYS A 132 -6.66 27.07 -6.56
C LYS A 132 -6.43 26.14 -7.75
N ILE A 133 -6.38 26.69 -8.97
CA ILE A 133 -6.20 25.91 -10.20
C ILE A 133 -4.85 25.19 -10.21
N GLU A 134 -3.81 25.82 -9.70
CA GLU A 134 -2.49 25.20 -9.57
C GLU A 134 -2.51 24.06 -8.55
N LEU A 135 -3.15 24.23 -7.39
CA LEU A 135 -3.33 23.17 -6.40
C LEU A 135 -4.14 21.99 -6.95
N ASP A 136 -5.26 22.27 -7.64
CA ASP A 136 -6.07 21.23 -8.29
C ASP A 136 -5.25 20.40 -9.30
N ARG A 137 -4.39 21.07 -10.09
CA ARG A 137 -3.47 20.38 -11.02
C ARG A 137 -2.40 19.55 -10.32
N MET A 138 -1.82 20.07 -9.25
CA MET A 138 -0.78 19.37 -8.47
C MET A 138 -1.32 18.12 -7.80
N THR A 139 -2.56 18.17 -7.33
CA THR A 139 -3.20 17.12 -6.54
C THR A 139 -4.10 16.18 -7.33
N ASP A 140 -4.16 16.34 -8.68
CA ASP A 140 -5.10 15.61 -9.53
C ASP A 140 -6.57 15.75 -9.05
N GLY A 141 -6.94 16.94 -8.59
CA GLY A 141 -8.28 17.25 -8.07
C GLY A 141 -8.52 16.71 -6.64
N GLY A 142 -7.48 16.34 -5.92
CA GLY A 142 -7.58 15.89 -4.53
C GLY A 142 -8.09 16.99 -3.59
N VAL A 143 -8.66 16.60 -2.45
CA VAL A 143 -9.22 17.54 -1.45
C VAL A 143 -8.09 18.22 -0.68
N HIS A 144 -7.55 19.31 -1.21
CA HIS A 144 -6.42 20.04 -0.62
C HIS A 144 -6.81 21.17 0.34
N GLN A 145 -8.06 21.61 0.37
CA GLN A 145 -8.54 22.70 1.27
C GLN A 145 -7.65 23.97 1.26
N GLY A 146 -7.00 24.24 0.12
CA GLY A 146 -6.09 25.37 -0.06
C GLY A 146 -4.67 25.17 0.48
N MET A 147 -4.27 23.95 0.89
CA MET A 147 -2.95 23.71 1.47
C MET A 147 -2.38 22.36 1.05
N VAL A 148 -1.13 22.35 0.58
CA VAL A 148 -0.38 21.15 0.19
C VAL A 148 1.07 21.27 0.65
N LEU A 149 1.58 20.27 1.35
CA LEU A 149 3.00 20.13 1.69
C LEU A 149 3.60 19.02 0.82
N THR A 150 4.58 19.35 0.00
CA THR A 150 5.37 18.34 -0.70
C THR A 150 6.46 17.80 0.22
N VAL A 151 6.65 16.48 0.19
CA VAL A 151 7.64 15.77 1.00
C VAL A 151 8.67 15.19 0.01
N PRO A 152 9.98 15.32 0.27
CA PRO A 152 11.01 14.74 -0.59
C PRO A 152 10.87 13.21 -0.65
N ALA A 153 11.43 12.59 -1.68
CA ALA A 153 11.58 11.14 -1.72
C ALA A 153 12.43 10.69 -0.52
N TYR A 154 12.03 9.57 0.09
CA TYR A 154 12.81 9.02 1.19
C TYR A 154 14.08 8.37 0.68
N GLU A 155 15.21 8.67 1.30
CA GLU A 155 16.48 8.03 1.02
C GLU A 155 16.61 6.76 1.86
N TYR A 156 16.47 5.60 1.18
CA TYR A 156 16.58 4.31 1.83
C TYR A 156 18.04 4.00 2.15
N ALA A 157 18.26 3.47 3.35
CA ALA A 157 19.56 2.98 3.80
C ALA A 157 19.92 1.65 3.10
N GLU A 158 21.20 1.33 3.06
CA GLU A 158 21.65 -0.02 2.72
C GLU A 158 21.52 -0.96 3.93
N LEU A 159 21.42 -2.27 3.68
CA LEU A 159 21.31 -3.26 4.76
C LEU A 159 22.53 -3.22 5.69
N SER A 160 23.71 -2.96 5.15
CA SER A 160 24.96 -2.81 5.90
C SER A 160 24.93 -1.70 6.95
N ASP A 161 24.20 -0.61 6.67
CA ASP A 161 24.14 0.55 7.54
C ASP A 161 23.40 0.27 8.85
N ILE A 162 22.50 -0.71 8.84
CA ILE A 162 21.67 -1.09 9.99
C ILE A 162 22.15 -2.39 10.66
N SER A 163 23.10 -3.12 10.05
CA SER A 163 23.56 -4.45 10.52
C SER A 163 24.51 -4.41 11.72
N ASN A 164 24.69 -3.26 12.35
CA ASN A 164 25.53 -3.11 13.55
C ASN A 164 24.71 -2.90 14.84
N SER A 165 23.39 -3.10 14.77
CA SER A 165 22.47 -2.91 15.89
C SER A 165 22.04 -4.25 16.48
N ASN A 166 21.64 -4.26 17.75
CA ASN A 166 21.16 -5.48 18.39
C ASN A 166 19.72 -5.87 18.02
N LEU A 167 18.95 -4.93 17.45
CA LEU A 167 17.56 -5.16 17.08
C LEU A 167 17.27 -4.58 15.71
N ILE A 168 16.75 -5.40 14.82
CA ILE A 168 16.25 -5.01 13.48
C ILE A 168 14.81 -5.50 13.37
N VAL A 169 13.96 -4.70 12.72
CA VAL A 169 12.59 -5.09 12.37
C VAL A 169 12.50 -5.34 10.87
N ALA A 170 12.05 -6.51 10.45
CA ALA A 170 11.85 -6.83 9.03
C ALA A 170 10.35 -6.97 8.72
N LEU A 171 9.91 -6.43 7.58
CA LEU A 171 8.50 -6.44 7.19
C LEU A 171 8.28 -7.33 5.98
N ASP A 172 7.45 -8.35 6.10
CA ASP A 172 7.09 -9.25 5.02
C ASP A 172 5.66 -9.00 4.54
N GLY A 173 5.53 -8.26 3.44
CA GLY A 173 4.24 -8.00 2.82
C GLY A 173 3.34 -6.99 3.55
N VAL A 174 3.88 -6.15 4.41
CA VAL A 174 3.18 -5.01 5.01
C VAL A 174 3.04 -3.92 3.93
N THR A 175 1.82 -3.70 3.44
CA THR A 175 1.55 -2.80 2.30
C THR A 175 0.97 -1.45 2.69
N ASP A 176 0.48 -1.28 3.92
CA ASP A 176 -0.01 0.01 4.40
C ASP A 176 1.14 0.85 4.99
N ALA A 177 1.38 2.00 4.38
CA ALA A 177 2.40 2.95 4.83
C ALA A 177 2.15 3.47 6.26
N ARG A 178 0.90 3.48 6.71
CA ARG A 178 0.56 3.87 8.10
C ARG A 178 1.09 2.84 9.10
N ASN A 179 1.01 1.55 8.77
CA ASN A 179 1.60 0.50 9.59
C ASN A 179 3.12 0.62 9.62
N LEU A 180 3.77 0.85 8.47
CA LEU A 180 5.21 1.11 8.42
C LEU A 180 5.60 2.27 9.36
N GLY A 181 4.87 3.39 9.31
CA GLY A 181 5.15 4.52 10.18
C GLY A 181 4.94 4.23 11.67
N ALA A 182 3.87 3.51 12.02
CA ALA A 182 3.60 3.11 13.40
C ALA A 182 4.65 2.09 13.92
N ILE A 183 5.08 1.15 13.07
CA ILE A 183 6.18 0.22 13.38
C ILE A 183 7.48 1.00 13.60
N ALA A 184 7.79 1.98 12.75
CA ALA A 184 8.97 2.83 12.93
C ALA A 184 8.95 3.58 14.27
N ARG A 185 7.77 4.00 14.72
CA ARG A 185 7.61 4.64 16.03
C ARG A 185 7.90 3.68 17.17
N SER A 186 7.41 2.45 17.12
CA SER A 186 7.70 1.40 18.10
C SER A 186 9.19 1.02 18.06
N ALA A 187 9.74 0.79 16.87
CA ALA A 187 11.15 0.49 16.65
C ALA A 187 12.08 1.55 17.27
N ALA A 188 11.74 2.84 17.09
CA ALA A 188 12.47 3.94 17.72
C ALA A 188 12.37 3.93 19.25
N ALA A 189 11.19 3.59 19.78
CA ALA A 189 10.96 3.56 21.22
C ALA A 189 11.75 2.42 21.91
N PHE A 190 11.92 1.30 21.24
CA PHE A 190 12.62 0.12 21.72
C PHE A 190 14.09 0.02 21.27
N GLY A 191 14.62 1.05 20.61
CA GLY A 191 16.04 1.12 20.25
C GLY A 191 16.45 0.25 19.07
N ALA A 192 15.52 -0.11 18.17
CA ALA A 192 15.88 -0.81 16.95
C ALA A 192 16.78 0.06 16.07
N GLY A 193 17.83 -0.52 15.52
CA GLY A 193 18.78 0.18 14.66
C GLY A 193 18.28 0.41 13.23
N GLY A 194 17.22 -0.29 12.81
CA GLY A 194 16.64 -0.09 11.49
C GLY A 194 15.48 -1.01 11.18
N ILE A 195 14.84 -0.71 10.04
CA ILE A 195 13.73 -1.49 9.50
C ILE A 195 14.11 -1.98 8.10
N VAL A 196 13.84 -3.25 7.80
CA VAL A 196 14.06 -3.85 6.47
C VAL A 196 12.72 -4.03 5.77
N VAL A 197 12.59 -3.49 4.55
CA VAL A 197 11.39 -3.63 3.72
C VAL A 197 11.73 -4.18 2.33
N PRO A 198 10.93 -5.06 1.73
CA PRO A 198 11.09 -5.44 0.34
C PRO A 198 10.82 -4.27 -0.60
N ALA A 199 11.55 -4.18 -1.71
CA ALA A 199 11.32 -3.18 -2.76
C ALA A 199 9.99 -3.39 -3.51
N ARG A 200 9.39 -4.57 -3.40
CA ARG A 200 8.12 -4.92 -4.04
C ARG A 200 7.17 -5.53 -3.04
N ARG A 201 5.86 -5.29 -3.23
CA ARG A 201 4.78 -5.80 -2.38
C ARG A 201 4.91 -5.37 -0.91
N SER A 202 5.48 -4.20 -0.68
CA SER A 202 5.64 -3.59 0.63
C SER A 202 5.30 -2.11 0.55
N ALA A 203 4.95 -1.53 1.69
CA ALA A 203 4.79 -0.10 1.81
C ALA A 203 6.13 0.61 1.63
N GLY A 204 6.12 1.68 0.84
CA GLY A 204 7.21 2.65 0.82
C GLY A 204 7.04 3.73 1.87
N VAL A 205 8.12 4.40 2.21
CA VAL A 205 8.09 5.59 3.07
C VAL A 205 7.50 6.75 2.29
N ASN A 206 6.27 7.10 2.61
CA ASN A 206 5.53 8.22 2.03
C ASN A 206 5.01 9.16 3.12
N ALA A 207 4.27 10.19 2.74
CA ALA A 207 3.69 11.16 3.68
C ALA A 207 2.82 10.51 4.78
N GLY A 208 2.13 9.39 4.47
CA GLY A 208 1.35 8.62 5.43
C GLY A 208 2.23 7.95 6.49
N ALA A 209 3.33 7.32 6.07
CA ALA A 209 4.33 6.74 6.97
C ALA A 209 4.99 7.81 7.85
N TRP A 210 5.39 8.93 7.26
CA TRP A 210 5.94 10.05 8.00
C TRP A 210 4.99 10.55 9.10
N LYS A 211 3.71 10.76 8.75
CA LYS A 211 2.70 11.22 9.70
C LYS A 211 2.54 10.26 10.88
N THR A 212 2.42 8.95 10.63
CA THR A 212 2.18 7.95 11.67
C THR A 212 3.43 7.63 12.50
N SER A 213 4.62 7.86 11.93
CA SER A 213 5.88 7.66 12.65
C SER A 213 6.17 8.72 13.73
N ALA A 214 5.45 9.85 13.72
CA ALA A 214 5.69 10.97 14.65
C ALA A 214 7.18 11.38 14.72
N GLY A 215 7.84 11.45 13.54
CA GLY A 215 9.26 11.81 13.42
C GLY A 215 10.25 10.65 13.63
N ALA A 216 9.80 9.43 13.95
CA ALA A 216 10.68 8.29 14.16
C ALA A 216 11.48 7.91 12.91
N LEU A 217 10.91 8.07 11.70
CA LEU A 217 11.58 7.81 10.43
C LEU A 217 12.81 8.71 10.15
N ALA A 218 12.97 9.79 10.89
CA ALA A 218 14.20 10.59 10.84
C ALA A 218 15.33 9.98 11.68
N ARG A 219 15.02 9.03 12.57
CA ARG A 219 15.96 8.43 13.53
C ARG A 219 16.22 6.96 13.29
N VAL A 220 15.19 6.23 12.80
CA VAL A 220 15.26 4.81 12.48
C VAL A 220 15.32 4.67 10.97
N PRO A 221 16.48 4.33 10.39
CA PRO A 221 16.65 4.16 8.97
C PRO A 221 15.82 2.97 8.45
N VAL A 222 15.30 3.11 7.22
CA VAL A 222 14.63 2.02 6.53
C VAL A 222 15.51 1.55 5.39
N ALA A 223 15.93 0.30 5.42
CA ALA A 223 16.68 -0.35 4.35
C ALA A 223 15.72 -1.04 3.38
N GLN A 224 15.86 -0.76 2.08
CA GLN A 224 15.03 -1.37 1.05
C GLN A 224 15.80 -2.47 0.33
N VAL A 225 15.30 -3.71 0.41
CA VAL A 225 15.97 -4.89 -0.15
C VAL A 225 15.19 -5.51 -1.31
N THR A 226 15.89 -6.04 -2.29
CA THR A 226 15.27 -6.72 -3.45
C THR A 226 14.68 -8.08 -3.08
N ASN A 227 15.27 -8.78 -2.11
CA ASN A 227 14.87 -10.12 -1.68
C ASN A 227 15.03 -10.26 -0.16
N LEU A 228 13.91 -10.24 0.55
CA LEU A 228 13.89 -10.32 2.01
C LEU A 228 14.51 -11.62 2.54
N THR A 229 14.14 -12.77 1.98
CA THR A 229 14.68 -14.07 2.40
C THR A 229 16.21 -14.12 2.31
N ARG A 230 16.79 -13.59 1.22
CA ARG A 230 18.24 -13.52 1.06
C ARG A 230 18.88 -12.58 2.09
N SER A 231 18.22 -11.47 2.36
CA SER A 231 18.69 -10.49 3.36
C SER A 231 18.66 -11.06 4.78
N LEU A 232 17.62 -11.80 5.14
CA LEU A 232 17.53 -12.49 6.43
C LEU A 232 18.66 -13.52 6.58
N LYS A 233 18.93 -14.33 5.55
CA LYS A 233 20.06 -15.28 5.55
C LYS A 233 21.42 -14.58 5.69
N SER A 234 21.57 -13.40 5.08
CA SER A 234 22.79 -12.59 5.26
C SER A 234 22.94 -12.12 6.70
N LEU A 235 21.86 -11.67 7.34
CA LEU A 235 21.86 -11.26 8.74
C LEU A 235 22.15 -12.45 9.66
N GLN A 236 21.58 -13.65 9.41
CA GLN A 236 21.91 -14.88 10.13
C GLN A 236 23.42 -15.20 10.05
N THR A 237 24.01 -15.06 8.85
CA THR A 237 25.47 -15.26 8.67
C THR A 237 26.29 -14.23 9.47
N SER A 238 25.71 -13.04 9.72
CA SER A 238 26.30 -11.99 10.55
C SER A 238 26.02 -12.14 12.04
N GLY A 239 25.40 -13.25 12.47
CA GLY A 239 25.17 -13.57 13.88
C GLY A 239 23.82 -13.14 14.44
N TYR A 240 22.87 -12.74 13.59
CA TYR A 240 21.50 -12.43 14.03
C TYR A 240 20.65 -13.70 14.16
N THR A 241 19.86 -13.76 15.21
CA THR A 241 18.75 -14.73 15.32
C THR A 241 17.49 -14.13 14.69
N VAL A 242 16.87 -14.84 13.76
CA VAL A 242 15.66 -14.38 13.04
C VAL A 242 14.42 -14.97 13.72
N VAL A 243 13.58 -14.11 14.28
CA VAL A 243 12.34 -14.45 14.98
C VAL A 243 11.14 -13.94 14.16
N GLY A 244 10.33 -14.85 13.66
CA GLY A 244 9.13 -14.52 12.88
C GLY A 244 7.86 -14.55 13.74
N LEU A 245 7.01 -13.52 13.63
CA LEU A 245 5.69 -13.51 14.25
C LEU A 245 4.70 -14.28 13.38
N ALA A 246 4.14 -15.36 13.89
CA ALA A 246 3.15 -16.20 13.21
C ALA A 246 2.05 -16.63 14.20
N ALA A 247 0.78 -16.37 13.85
CA ALA A 247 -0.35 -16.70 14.73
C ALA A 247 -0.46 -18.20 15.04
N GLU A 248 -0.08 -19.03 14.07
CA GLU A 248 -0.13 -20.51 14.14
C GLU A 248 1.14 -21.13 14.78
N ALA A 249 2.06 -20.32 15.31
CA ALA A 249 3.30 -20.84 15.87
C ALA A 249 3.05 -21.67 17.14
N GLU A 250 3.85 -22.70 17.35
CA GLU A 250 3.80 -23.57 18.52
C GLU A 250 4.27 -22.84 19.79
N HIS A 251 5.30 -22.03 19.66
CA HIS A 251 5.93 -21.28 20.74
C HIS A 251 5.32 -19.87 20.89
N THR A 252 5.31 -19.38 22.12
CA THR A 252 4.97 -17.99 22.43
C THR A 252 6.23 -17.12 22.49
N LEU A 253 6.08 -15.81 22.51
CA LEU A 253 7.22 -14.90 22.78
C LEU A 253 7.90 -15.19 24.11
N ALA A 254 7.15 -15.64 25.11
CA ALA A 254 7.69 -15.97 26.44
C ALA A 254 8.54 -17.26 26.46
N ASP A 255 8.36 -18.12 25.44
CA ASP A 255 9.12 -19.39 25.35
C ASP A 255 10.51 -19.18 24.72
N LEU A 256 10.81 -17.98 24.21
CA LEU A 256 12.12 -17.69 23.63
C LEU A 256 13.22 -17.84 24.69
N PRO A 257 14.27 -18.63 24.42
CA PRO A 257 15.38 -18.79 25.33
C PRO A 257 16.05 -17.44 25.61
N LYS A 258 16.46 -17.21 26.88
CA LYS A 258 17.15 -15.96 27.28
C LYS A 258 18.38 -15.64 26.42
N ARG A 259 19.07 -16.66 25.92
CA ARG A 259 20.22 -16.51 25.02
C ARG A 259 19.84 -15.80 23.73
N VAL A 260 18.65 -16.07 23.18
CA VAL A 260 18.17 -15.42 21.95
C VAL A 260 17.99 -13.92 22.19
N LEU A 261 17.49 -13.55 23.38
CA LEU A 261 17.29 -12.13 23.74
C LEU A 261 18.60 -11.40 24.08
N ALA A 262 19.68 -12.15 24.31
CA ALA A 262 21.02 -11.57 24.59
C ALA A 262 21.87 -11.39 23.32
N GLU A 263 21.46 -11.96 22.20
CA GLU A 263 22.13 -11.88 20.89
C GLU A 263 21.43 -10.85 20.00
N PRO A 264 22.06 -10.42 18.89
CA PRO A 264 21.37 -9.59 17.91
C PRO A 264 20.16 -10.32 17.30
N VAL A 265 19.01 -9.64 17.26
CA VAL A 265 17.73 -10.22 16.81
C VAL A 265 17.15 -9.46 15.64
N VAL A 266 16.58 -10.19 14.70
CA VAL A 266 15.67 -9.66 13.67
C VAL A 266 14.27 -10.13 13.97
N ILE A 267 13.35 -9.22 14.27
CA ILE A 267 11.92 -9.52 14.41
C ILE A 267 11.25 -9.36 13.06
N VAL A 268 10.64 -10.43 12.55
CA VAL A 268 9.96 -10.41 11.24
C VAL A 268 8.45 -10.32 11.45
N ILE A 269 7.85 -9.27 10.91
CA ILE A 269 6.42 -8.99 10.96
C ILE A 269 5.80 -9.34 9.62
N GLY A 270 4.81 -10.22 9.62
CA GLY A 270 4.08 -10.61 8.42
C GLY A 270 2.96 -9.64 8.03
N SER A 271 2.37 -9.89 6.87
CA SER A 271 1.20 -9.15 6.38
C SER A 271 -0.05 -9.45 7.20
N GLU A 272 -0.96 -8.47 7.27
CA GLU A 272 -2.27 -8.67 7.90
C GLU A 272 -3.05 -9.78 7.18
N GLY A 273 -3.59 -10.71 7.94
CA GLY A 273 -4.40 -11.83 7.48
C GLY A 273 -3.65 -13.02 6.85
N LYS A 274 -2.47 -12.80 6.23
CA LYS A 274 -1.68 -13.90 5.63
C LYS A 274 -0.43 -14.26 6.43
N GLY A 275 -0.04 -13.42 7.40
CA GLY A 275 1.18 -13.64 8.16
C GLY A 275 2.44 -13.58 7.30
N LEU A 276 3.41 -14.42 7.65
CA LEU A 276 4.68 -14.55 6.95
C LEU A 276 4.53 -15.31 5.63
N SER A 277 5.26 -14.90 4.60
CA SER A 277 5.36 -15.69 3.38
C SER A 277 6.14 -16.98 3.66
N ARG A 278 5.80 -18.07 2.94
CA ARG A 278 6.37 -19.40 3.16
C ARG A 278 7.90 -19.40 3.25
N LEU A 279 8.59 -18.78 2.30
CA LEU A 279 10.05 -18.77 2.27
C LEU A 279 10.66 -17.95 3.42
N VAL A 280 9.98 -16.90 3.87
CA VAL A 280 10.40 -16.12 5.04
C VAL A 280 10.20 -16.92 6.30
N ALA A 281 9.05 -17.58 6.47
CA ALA A 281 8.75 -18.45 7.60
C ALA A 281 9.78 -19.61 7.73
N GLU A 282 10.10 -20.27 6.60
CA GLU A 282 11.13 -21.32 6.53
C GLU A 282 12.56 -20.81 6.84
N THR A 283 12.80 -19.50 6.74
CA THR A 283 14.11 -18.89 7.02
C THR A 283 14.25 -18.44 8.48
N CYS A 284 13.14 -18.26 9.20
CA CYS A 284 13.17 -17.89 10.61
C CYS A 284 13.77 -19.03 11.46
N ASP A 285 14.66 -18.67 12.38
CA ASP A 285 15.21 -19.61 13.38
C ASP A 285 14.15 -19.98 14.43
N TRP A 286 13.25 -19.02 14.71
CA TRP A 286 12.12 -19.17 15.60
C TRP A 286 10.86 -18.60 14.95
N GLN A 287 9.76 -19.30 15.11
CA GLN A 287 8.42 -18.75 14.87
C GLN A 287 7.70 -18.70 16.21
N VAL A 288 7.17 -17.52 16.54
CA VAL A 288 6.49 -17.29 17.82
C VAL A 288 5.17 -16.58 17.61
N ARG A 289 4.20 -16.89 18.45
CA ARG A 289 2.91 -16.19 18.47
C ARG A 289 2.84 -15.24 19.66
N ILE A 290 2.00 -14.25 19.53
CA ILE A 290 1.54 -13.42 20.63
C ILE A 290 0.29 -14.09 21.19
N ASP A 291 0.28 -14.41 22.46
CA ASP A 291 -0.91 -14.98 23.10
C ASP A 291 -2.05 -13.98 23.11
N MET A 292 -3.19 -14.41 22.60
CA MET A 292 -4.41 -13.59 22.51
C MET A 292 -5.54 -14.30 23.26
N PHE A 293 -6.44 -13.52 23.82
CA PHE A 293 -7.65 -14.03 24.41
C PHE A 293 -8.61 -14.57 23.34
N ASP A 294 -9.35 -15.63 23.65
CA ASP A 294 -10.25 -16.32 22.74
C ASP A 294 -11.17 -15.38 21.95
N GLY A 295 -11.30 -15.64 20.64
CA GLY A 295 -12.17 -14.90 19.71
C GLY A 295 -11.46 -13.84 18.87
N ASN A 296 -10.16 -13.58 19.05
CA ASN A 296 -9.38 -12.70 18.18
C ASN A 296 -8.51 -13.53 17.23
N GLU A 297 -8.72 -13.35 15.91
CA GLU A 297 -7.98 -14.11 14.89
C GLU A 297 -6.61 -13.48 14.56
N SER A 298 -6.45 -12.16 14.69
CA SER A 298 -5.21 -11.47 14.38
C SER A 298 -5.12 -10.09 15.00
N LEU A 299 -3.90 -9.57 15.15
CA LEU A 299 -3.59 -8.18 15.50
C LEU A 299 -3.21 -7.38 14.26
N ASN A 300 -3.45 -6.07 14.31
CA ASN A 300 -2.83 -5.18 13.36
C ASN A 300 -1.30 -5.32 13.40
N ALA A 301 -0.64 -5.31 12.23
CA ALA A 301 0.80 -5.54 12.10
C ALA A 301 1.65 -4.58 12.97
N SER A 302 1.23 -3.32 13.11
CA SER A 302 1.96 -2.35 13.94
C SER A 302 1.77 -2.58 15.43
N VAL A 303 0.62 -3.11 15.85
CA VAL A 303 0.37 -3.51 17.24
C VAL A 303 1.20 -4.73 17.57
N ALA A 304 1.19 -5.76 16.72
CA ALA A 304 2.02 -6.95 16.88
C ALA A 304 3.51 -6.61 17.01
N ALA A 305 4.00 -5.70 16.14
CA ALA A 305 5.37 -5.21 16.21
C ALA A 305 5.72 -4.44 17.49
N GLY A 306 4.73 -3.80 18.11
CA GLY A 306 4.93 -3.06 19.36
C GLY A 306 4.88 -3.92 20.61
N ILE A 307 4.29 -5.12 20.53
CA ILE A 307 4.23 -6.10 21.62
C ILE A 307 5.49 -6.96 21.65
N ALA A 308 6.00 -7.31 20.45
CA ALA A 308 7.21 -8.12 20.29
C ALA A 308 8.48 -7.31 20.55
#